data_b09cfd6a9998f252ef5e039783c31495
#
_entry.id   b09cfd6a9998f252ef5e039783c31495
#
_cell.length_a   1.000
_cell.length_b   1.000
_cell.length_c   1.000
_cell.angle_alpha   90.00
_cell.angle_beta   90.00
_cell.angle_gamma   90.00
#
_symmetry.space_group_name_H-M   'P 1'
#
loop_
_entity.id
_entity.type
_entity.pdbx_description
1 polymer ?
#
loop_
_entity_poly.entity_id
_entity_poly.type
_entity_poly.pdbx_seq_one_letter_code
_entity_poly.pdbx_strand_id
1 'polypeptide(L)'
;MAATPGRAANGVDKRRLILDAAIRVFARKGFHSCRVSDVADEAGVAYGLVYHYFESKEEILDTLFTERWQLMIDAIVSIDARQGAPAREKLYMVASFIIDSYRHEPDLMKVIIVEVTRAANTFGLRHLRKIREAYELIGKIVDDARRDGSFKSDISGEFAAMCFYGAIEQLLSAWIFDIVPQTDEEFERAKSLVVEAICGGLEAEPARGLSAVSG
;
A
#
# COMPACT_ATOMS: atom_id res chain seq x y z
N MET A 1 37.33 -20.95 14.05
CA MET A 1 36.62 -20.06 15.00
C MET A 1 35.19 -19.88 14.48
N ALA A 2 34.24 -20.52 15.14
CA ALA A 2 32.83 -20.46 14.72
C ALA A 2 32.20 -19.15 15.20
N ALA A 3 31.57 -18.43 14.32
CA ALA A 3 30.84 -17.19 14.63
C ALA A 3 29.63 -17.52 15.49
N THR A 4 29.47 -16.84 16.61
CA THR A 4 28.40 -17.03 17.61
C THR A 4 27.06 -16.61 17.02
N PRO A 5 26.02 -17.47 16.96
CA PRO A 5 24.73 -17.15 16.32
C PRO A 5 23.88 -16.08 17.04
N GLY A 6 24.22 -15.73 18.29
CA GLY A 6 23.39 -14.85 19.11
C GLY A 6 23.46 -13.35 18.80
N ARG A 7 24.48 -12.88 18.09
CA ARG A 7 24.67 -11.42 17.88
C ARG A 7 23.86 -10.87 16.69
N ALA A 8 23.65 -11.70 15.66
CA ALA A 8 22.86 -11.30 14.48
C ALA A 8 21.34 -11.29 14.79
N ALA A 9 20.85 -12.29 15.51
CA ALA A 9 19.44 -12.36 15.93
C ALA A 9 19.03 -11.18 16.84
N ASN A 10 19.93 -10.77 17.76
CA ASN A 10 19.69 -9.64 18.66
C ASN A 10 19.70 -8.27 17.94
N GLY A 11 20.44 -8.14 16.84
CA GLY A 11 20.49 -6.92 16.01
C GLY A 11 19.24 -6.73 15.16
N VAL A 12 18.71 -7.81 14.57
CA VAL A 12 17.46 -7.76 13.78
C VAL A 12 16.27 -7.40 14.68
N ASP A 13 16.25 -7.94 15.91
CA ASP A 13 15.21 -7.63 16.91
C ASP A 13 15.24 -6.14 17.31
N LYS A 14 16.41 -5.55 17.53
CA LYS A 14 16.54 -4.13 17.90
C LYS A 14 16.15 -3.18 16.75
N ARG A 15 16.53 -3.51 15.51
CA ARG A 15 16.13 -2.73 14.34
C ARG A 15 14.61 -2.73 14.19
N ARG A 16 13.97 -3.90 14.31
CA ARG A 16 12.51 -4.02 14.23
C ARG A 16 11.82 -3.26 15.36
N LEU A 17 12.31 -3.35 16.58
CA LEU A 17 11.79 -2.62 17.73
C LEU A 17 11.78 -1.10 17.50
N ILE A 18 12.83 -0.55 16.88
CA ILE A 18 12.92 0.87 16.52
C ILE A 18 11.89 1.22 15.43
N LEU A 19 11.73 0.38 14.40
CA LEU A 19 10.74 0.61 13.34
C LEU A 19 9.30 0.58 13.89
N ASP A 20 8.98 -0.38 14.75
CA ASP A 20 7.65 -0.50 15.37
C ASP A 20 7.35 0.71 16.29
N ALA A 21 8.35 1.19 17.02
CA ALA A 21 8.24 2.42 17.81
C ALA A 21 8.04 3.66 16.92
N ALA A 22 8.78 3.74 15.82
CA ALA A 22 8.66 4.84 14.87
C ALA A 22 7.27 4.92 14.24
N ILE A 23 6.67 3.77 13.87
CA ILE A 23 5.28 3.71 13.38
C ILE A 23 4.33 4.37 14.38
N ARG A 24 4.38 3.97 15.66
CA ARG A 24 3.51 4.54 16.71
C ARG A 24 3.74 6.03 16.92
N VAL A 25 5.00 6.47 16.92
CA VAL A 25 5.35 7.90 17.10
C VAL A 25 4.88 8.73 15.91
N PHE A 26 5.15 8.28 14.68
CA PHE A 26 4.75 8.99 13.46
C PHE A 26 3.23 9.05 13.31
N ALA A 27 2.52 7.96 13.58
CA ALA A 27 1.06 7.92 13.52
C ALA A 27 0.40 8.85 14.55
N ARG A 28 0.98 8.98 15.75
CA ARG A 28 0.44 9.79 16.86
C ARG A 28 0.81 11.25 16.77
N LYS A 29 2.07 11.59 16.51
CA LYS A 29 2.61 12.96 16.53
C LYS A 29 2.71 13.61 15.15
N GLY A 30 2.64 12.83 14.07
CA GLY A 30 3.02 13.22 12.72
C GLY A 30 4.54 13.22 12.52
N PHE A 31 4.97 12.88 11.31
CA PHE A 31 6.40 12.77 10.98
C PHE A 31 7.17 14.07 11.20
N HIS A 32 6.60 15.20 10.78
CA HIS A 32 7.30 16.49 10.86
C HIS A 32 7.48 17.00 12.30
N SER A 33 6.55 16.68 13.19
CA SER A 33 6.52 17.16 14.58
C SER A 33 7.35 16.30 15.54
N CYS A 34 7.70 15.06 15.16
CA CYS A 34 8.47 14.16 16.02
C CYS A 34 9.99 14.30 15.84
N ARG A 35 10.71 13.85 16.86
CA ARG A 35 12.18 13.78 16.88
C ARG A 35 12.62 12.32 17.00
N VAL A 36 13.89 12.04 16.63
CA VAL A 36 14.49 10.71 16.82
C VAL A 36 14.52 10.31 18.31
N SER A 37 14.63 11.28 19.23
CA SER A 37 14.52 11.02 20.67
C SER A 37 13.14 10.44 21.06
N ASP A 38 12.05 10.91 20.44
CA ASP A 38 10.73 10.37 20.71
C ASP A 38 10.63 8.89 20.32
N VAL A 39 11.31 8.51 19.22
CA VAL A 39 11.39 7.11 18.76
C VAL A 39 12.23 6.28 19.71
N ALA A 40 13.37 6.80 20.18
CA ALA A 40 14.23 6.11 21.14
C ALA A 40 13.50 5.85 22.47
N ASP A 41 12.79 6.86 22.99
CA ASP A 41 12.01 6.78 24.21
C ASP A 41 10.87 5.75 24.08
N GLU A 42 10.13 5.78 22.96
CA GLU A 42 9.04 4.85 22.65
C GLU A 42 9.55 3.40 22.49
N ALA A 43 10.75 3.22 21.92
CA ALA A 43 11.39 1.92 21.74
C ALA A 43 12.04 1.40 23.05
N GLY A 44 12.19 2.24 24.09
CA GLY A 44 12.91 1.89 25.30
C GLY A 44 14.39 1.61 25.05
N VAL A 45 15.03 2.34 24.14
CA VAL A 45 16.44 2.17 23.78
C VAL A 45 17.23 3.47 23.96
N ALA A 46 18.55 3.35 24.11
CA ALA A 46 19.41 4.51 24.13
C ALA A 46 19.35 5.28 22.79
N TYR A 47 19.31 6.61 22.85
CA TYR A 47 19.28 7.49 21.67
C TYR A 47 20.35 7.15 20.62
N GLY A 48 21.59 6.90 21.06
CA GLY A 48 22.69 6.50 20.19
C GLY A 48 22.48 5.16 19.48
N LEU A 49 21.62 4.28 20.03
CA LEU A 49 21.31 3.01 19.38
C LEU A 49 20.43 3.21 18.14
N VAL A 50 19.54 4.20 18.15
CA VAL A 50 18.75 4.53 16.95
C VAL A 50 19.67 4.95 15.81
N TYR A 51 20.64 5.82 16.08
CA TYR A 51 21.63 6.25 15.10
C TYR A 51 22.63 5.17 14.67
N HIS A 52 22.74 4.10 15.41
CA HIS A 52 23.49 2.92 14.96
C HIS A 52 22.79 2.17 13.82
N TYR A 53 21.47 2.24 13.74
CA TYR A 53 20.66 1.55 12.73
C TYR A 53 20.15 2.46 11.62
N PHE A 54 19.92 3.73 11.89
CA PHE A 54 19.31 4.70 10.98
C PHE A 54 20.01 6.06 11.12
N GLU A 55 20.44 6.64 10.03
CA GLU A 55 21.13 7.94 10.00
C GLU A 55 20.21 9.12 10.35
N SER A 56 18.90 8.96 10.08
CA SER A 56 17.90 10.02 10.27
C SER A 56 16.49 9.45 10.43
N LYS A 57 15.52 10.28 10.83
CA LYS A 57 14.11 9.89 10.84
C LYS A 57 13.56 9.70 9.43
N GLU A 58 14.12 10.39 8.45
CA GLU A 58 13.82 10.23 7.03
C GLU A 58 14.19 8.84 6.54
N GLU A 59 15.33 8.30 6.97
CA GLU A 59 15.72 6.91 6.63
C GLU A 59 14.80 5.88 7.29
N ILE A 60 14.33 6.14 8.52
CA ILE A 60 13.32 5.28 9.17
C ILE A 60 12.04 5.26 8.32
N LEU A 61 11.53 6.43 7.92
CA LEU A 61 10.33 6.53 7.09
C LEU A 61 10.51 5.87 5.72
N ASP A 62 11.67 6.08 5.08
CA ASP A 62 12.04 5.46 3.80
C ASP A 62 12.07 3.93 3.90
N THR A 63 12.60 3.41 5.01
CA THR A 63 12.62 1.98 5.30
C THR A 63 11.21 1.42 5.45
N LEU A 64 10.37 2.05 6.25
CA LEU A 64 8.98 1.62 6.46
C LEU A 64 8.21 1.59 5.15
N PHE A 65 8.33 2.64 4.33
CA PHE A 65 7.72 2.68 3.01
C PHE A 65 8.26 1.58 2.11
N THR A 66 9.58 1.46 2.01
CA THR A 66 10.23 0.52 1.07
C THR A 66 9.88 -0.93 1.41
N GLU A 67 9.94 -1.32 2.70
CA GLU A 67 9.59 -2.66 3.14
C GLU A 67 8.11 -2.96 2.86
N ARG A 68 7.21 -2.02 3.16
CA ARG A 68 5.79 -2.20 2.94
C ARG A 68 5.43 -2.28 1.46
N TRP A 69 6.01 -1.41 0.65
CA TRP A 69 5.76 -1.40 -0.79
C TRP A 69 6.29 -2.65 -1.47
N GLN A 70 7.42 -3.17 -1.01
CA GLN A 70 7.96 -4.43 -1.51
C GLN A 70 7.02 -5.60 -1.22
N LEU A 71 6.45 -5.68 -0.02
CA LEU A 71 5.45 -6.69 0.31
C LEU A 71 4.22 -6.64 -0.61
N MET A 72 3.77 -5.43 -0.96
CA MET A 72 2.66 -5.26 -1.91
C MET A 72 3.04 -5.72 -3.32
N ILE A 73 4.23 -5.35 -3.81
CA ILE A 73 4.74 -5.78 -5.12
C ILE A 73 4.84 -7.31 -5.16
N ASP A 74 5.44 -7.93 -4.15
CA ASP A 74 5.58 -9.39 -4.06
C ASP A 74 4.21 -10.10 -4.03
N ALA A 75 3.24 -9.52 -3.33
CA ALA A 75 1.87 -10.03 -3.30
C ALA A 75 1.22 -9.95 -4.70
N ILE A 76 1.34 -8.81 -5.40
CA ILE A 76 0.77 -8.66 -6.75
C ILE A 76 1.41 -9.65 -7.73
N VAL A 77 2.73 -9.80 -7.69
CA VAL A 77 3.46 -10.79 -8.52
C VAL A 77 2.97 -12.22 -8.25
N SER A 78 2.82 -12.58 -6.97
CA SER A 78 2.31 -13.90 -6.57
C SER A 78 0.86 -14.14 -7.02
N ILE A 79 0.02 -13.10 -6.95
CA ILE A 79 -1.37 -13.15 -7.41
C ILE A 79 -1.43 -13.29 -8.93
N ASP A 80 -0.64 -12.51 -9.66
CA ASP A 80 -0.60 -12.58 -11.13
C ASP A 80 -0.13 -13.93 -11.64
N ALA A 81 0.80 -14.57 -10.95
CA ALA A 81 1.30 -15.91 -11.28
C ALA A 81 0.27 -17.04 -11.12
N ARG A 82 -0.91 -16.80 -10.53
CA ARG A 82 -1.97 -17.82 -10.37
C ARG A 82 -2.58 -18.16 -11.72
N GLN A 83 -2.25 -19.34 -12.22
CA GLN A 83 -2.78 -19.85 -13.48
C GLN A 83 -4.27 -20.15 -13.38
N GLY A 84 -5.04 -19.78 -14.41
CA GLY A 84 -6.48 -20.02 -14.49
C GLY A 84 -7.37 -19.13 -13.63
N ALA A 85 -6.80 -18.28 -12.77
CA ALA A 85 -7.59 -17.31 -12.02
C ALA A 85 -8.05 -16.16 -12.94
N PRO A 86 -9.36 -15.86 -13.00
CA PRO A 86 -9.87 -14.71 -13.76
C PRO A 86 -9.26 -13.38 -13.26
N ALA A 87 -9.13 -12.40 -14.16
CA ALA A 87 -8.59 -11.09 -13.81
C ALA A 87 -9.37 -10.42 -12.67
N ARG A 88 -10.71 -10.53 -12.66
CA ARG A 88 -11.57 -10.04 -11.57
C ARG A 88 -11.19 -10.65 -10.21
N GLU A 89 -10.91 -11.94 -10.14
CA GLU A 89 -10.47 -12.62 -8.93
C GLU A 89 -9.08 -12.14 -8.48
N LYS A 90 -8.15 -11.98 -9.43
CA LYS A 90 -6.82 -11.43 -9.16
C LYS A 90 -6.91 -10.01 -8.59
N LEU A 91 -7.72 -9.13 -9.18
CA LEU A 91 -7.95 -7.77 -8.68
C LEU A 91 -8.60 -7.77 -7.29
N TYR A 92 -9.54 -8.70 -7.04
CA TYR A 92 -10.12 -8.86 -5.70
C TYR A 92 -9.06 -9.27 -4.66
N MET A 93 -8.15 -10.19 -5.01
CA MET A 93 -7.05 -10.58 -4.12
C MET A 93 -6.08 -9.41 -3.85
N VAL A 94 -5.80 -8.57 -4.86
CA VAL A 94 -4.97 -7.36 -4.68
C VAL A 94 -5.68 -6.36 -3.75
N ALA A 95 -6.96 -6.07 -4.00
CA ALA A 95 -7.74 -5.19 -3.13
C ALA A 95 -7.80 -5.71 -1.69
N SER A 96 -8.03 -7.01 -1.53
CA SER A 96 -8.05 -7.68 -0.23
C SER A 96 -6.71 -7.52 0.49
N PHE A 97 -5.60 -7.79 -0.18
CA PHE A 97 -4.28 -7.63 0.41
C PHE A 97 -4.03 -6.20 0.94
N ILE A 98 -4.40 -5.18 0.17
CA ILE A 98 -4.18 -3.78 0.55
C ILE A 98 -5.11 -3.37 1.72
N ILE A 99 -6.39 -3.71 1.64
CA ILE A 99 -7.39 -3.36 2.67
C ILE A 99 -7.13 -4.12 3.97
N ASP A 100 -6.83 -5.43 3.90
CA ASP A 100 -6.49 -6.21 5.09
C ASP A 100 -5.19 -5.77 5.74
N SER A 101 -4.27 -5.22 4.96
CA SER A 101 -3.07 -4.59 5.48
C SER A 101 -3.38 -3.40 6.39
N TYR A 102 -4.36 -2.57 6.03
CA TYR A 102 -4.84 -1.50 6.90
C TYR A 102 -5.47 -2.05 8.18
N ARG A 103 -6.32 -3.09 8.07
CA ARG A 103 -6.95 -3.70 9.25
C ARG A 103 -5.94 -4.22 10.28
N HIS A 104 -4.82 -4.79 9.79
CA HIS A 104 -3.80 -5.38 10.67
C HIS A 104 -2.80 -4.35 11.20
N GLU A 105 -2.45 -3.35 10.41
CA GLU A 105 -1.42 -2.35 10.73
C GLU A 105 -1.92 -0.92 10.38
N PRO A 106 -3.00 -0.43 11.03
CA PRO A 106 -3.60 0.86 10.68
C PRO A 106 -2.64 2.04 10.85
N ASP A 107 -1.82 2.05 11.88
CA ASP A 107 -0.84 3.10 12.13
C ASP A 107 0.23 3.15 11.04
N LEU A 108 0.74 2.00 10.60
CA LEU A 108 1.70 1.93 9.50
C LEU A 108 1.09 2.46 8.20
N MET A 109 -0.12 2.01 7.86
CA MET A 109 -0.80 2.45 6.65
C MET A 109 -1.14 3.95 6.68
N LYS A 110 -1.51 4.47 7.86
CA LYS A 110 -1.69 5.92 8.05
C LYS A 110 -0.40 6.68 7.76
N VAL A 111 0.72 6.25 8.32
CA VAL A 111 2.03 6.88 8.08
C VAL A 111 2.36 6.86 6.58
N ILE A 112 2.22 5.73 5.91
CA ILE A 112 2.52 5.60 4.48
C ILE A 112 1.63 6.51 3.63
N ILE A 113 0.32 6.50 3.84
CA ILE A 113 -0.62 7.28 3.01
C ILE A 113 -0.45 8.78 3.26
N VAL A 114 -0.38 9.20 4.53
CA VAL A 114 -0.36 10.63 4.86
C VAL A 114 0.99 11.27 4.58
N GLU A 115 2.09 10.58 4.94
CA GLU A 115 3.42 11.19 4.92
C GLU A 115 4.19 10.93 3.62
N VAL A 116 3.86 9.87 2.88
CA VAL A 116 4.57 9.49 1.66
C VAL A 116 3.73 9.72 0.43
N THR A 117 2.59 9.06 0.32
CA THR A 117 1.79 9.03 -0.92
C THR A 117 1.21 10.40 -1.25
N ARG A 118 0.78 11.15 -0.24
CA ARG A 118 0.21 12.50 -0.40
C ARG A 118 1.24 13.63 -0.35
N ALA A 119 2.47 13.34 0.06
CA ALA A 119 3.51 14.35 0.13
C ALA A 119 4.08 14.63 -1.26
N ALA A 120 3.65 15.70 -1.90
CA ALA A 120 4.25 16.24 -3.12
C ALA A 120 5.62 16.90 -2.83
N ASN A 121 6.43 16.27 -1.99
CA ASN A 121 7.76 16.74 -1.60
C ASN A 121 8.85 15.85 -2.21
N THR A 122 10.10 16.21 -1.98
CA THR A 122 11.28 15.47 -2.47
C THR A 122 11.28 14.01 -2.03
N PHE A 123 10.68 13.70 -0.88
CA PHE A 123 10.56 12.33 -0.34
C PHE A 123 9.63 11.49 -1.20
N GLY A 124 8.42 11.99 -1.52
CA GLY A 124 7.47 11.30 -2.39
C GLY A 124 8.02 11.03 -3.79
N LEU A 125 8.79 11.97 -4.36
CA LEU A 125 9.38 11.81 -5.68
C LEU A 125 10.39 10.65 -5.76
N ARG A 126 11.12 10.34 -4.68
CA ARG A 126 12.04 9.19 -4.63
C ARG A 126 11.31 7.85 -4.78
N HIS A 127 10.07 7.78 -4.33
CA HIS A 127 9.28 6.56 -4.32
C HIS A 127 8.43 6.35 -5.57
N LEU A 128 8.33 7.34 -6.46
CA LEU A 128 7.53 7.26 -7.70
C LEU A 128 7.85 6.03 -8.55
N ARG A 129 9.11 5.57 -8.56
CA ARG A 129 9.48 4.37 -9.30
C ARG A 129 8.79 3.12 -8.76
N LYS A 130 8.79 2.91 -7.44
CA LYS A 130 8.10 1.77 -6.81
C LYS A 130 6.58 1.85 -6.95
N ILE A 131 6.02 3.05 -6.85
CA ILE A 131 4.59 3.30 -7.06
C ILE A 131 4.21 2.94 -8.50
N ARG A 132 5.00 3.38 -9.48
CA ARG A 132 4.79 3.05 -10.89
C ARG A 132 4.89 1.54 -11.14
N GLU A 133 5.88 0.86 -10.56
CA GLU A 133 6.04 -0.59 -10.66
C GLU A 133 4.78 -1.34 -10.21
N ALA A 134 4.17 -0.93 -9.09
CA ALA A 134 2.92 -1.53 -8.64
C ALA A 134 1.76 -1.28 -9.63
N TYR A 135 1.66 -0.06 -10.21
CA TYR A 135 0.64 0.23 -11.22
C TYR A 135 0.86 -0.56 -12.51
N GLU A 136 2.10 -0.74 -12.95
CA GLU A 136 2.44 -1.56 -14.12
C GLU A 136 2.04 -3.03 -13.90
N LEU A 137 2.28 -3.57 -12.71
CA LEU A 137 1.90 -4.95 -12.36
C LEU A 137 0.37 -5.14 -12.30
N ILE A 138 -0.37 -4.22 -11.69
CA ILE A 138 -1.83 -4.27 -11.68
C ILE A 138 -2.36 -4.06 -13.10
N GLY A 139 -1.80 -3.11 -13.85
CA GLY A 139 -2.16 -2.83 -15.24
C GLY A 139 -1.94 -4.03 -16.14
N LYS A 140 -0.88 -4.80 -15.92
CA LYS A 140 -0.61 -6.04 -16.64
C LYS A 140 -1.76 -7.06 -16.48
N ILE A 141 -2.32 -7.22 -15.28
CA ILE A 141 -3.48 -8.11 -15.06
C ILE A 141 -4.66 -7.69 -15.95
N VAL A 142 -4.91 -6.39 -16.06
CA VAL A 142 -5.98 -5.85 -16.91
C VAL A 142 -5.67 -6.04 -18.40
N ASP A 143 -4.46 -5.72 -18.83
CA ASP A 143 -4.06 -5.84 -20.24
C ASP A 143 -3.98 -7.30 -20.70
N ASP A 144 -3.64 -8.24 -19.82
CA ASP A 144 -3.71 -9.68 -20.10
C ASP A 144 -5.17 -10.11 -20.35
N ALA A 145 -6.10 -9.66 -19.52
CA ALA A 145 -7.52 -9.93 -19.66
C ALA A 145 -8.16 -9.24 -20.90
N ARG A 146 -7.61 -8.12 -21.33
CA ARG A 146 -8.00 -7.50 -22.62
C ARG A 146 -7.51 -8.32 -23.81
N ARG A 147 -6.31 -8.88 -23.73
CA ARG A 147 -5.74 -9.70 -24.81
C ARG A 147 -6.44 -11.04 -24.97
N ASP A 148 -6.91 -11.63 -23.88
CA ASP A 148 -7.68 -12.89 -23.92
C ASP A 148 -9.18 -12.68 -24.18
N GLY A 149 -9.65 -11.42 -24.23
CA GLY A 149 -11.04 -11.07 -24.53
C GLY A 149 -11.98 -11.09 -23.32
N SER A 150 -11.48 -11.32 -22.11
CA SER A 150 -12.28 -11.25 -20.87
C SER A 150 -12.71 -9.82 -20.54
N PHE A 151 -11.84 -8.84 -20.86
CA PHE A 151 -12.16 -7.42 -20.79
C PHE A 151 -12.17 -6.81 -22.20
N LYS A 152 -13.17 -5.99 -22.50
CA LYS A 152 -13.39 -5.39 -23.82
C LYS A 152 -13.34 -3.87 -23.83
N SER A 153 -12.71 -3.27 -22.82
CA SER A 153 -12.58 -1.83 -22.73
C SER A 153 -11.39 -1.30 -23.55
N ASP A 154 -11.51 -0.08 -24.06
CA ASP A 154 -10.40 0.67 -24.66
C ASP A 154 -9.48 1.33 -23.61
N ILE A 155 -9.84 1.20 -22.33
CA ILE A 155 -9.05 1.75 -21.21
C ILE A 155 -7.75 0.94 -21.06
N SER A 156 -6.61 1.64 -21.06
CA SER A 156 -5.31 0.99 -20.82
C SER A 156 -5.21 0.40 -19.42
N GLY A 157 -4.44 -0.66 -19.27
CA GLY A 157 -4.18 -1.28 -17.97
C GLY A 157 -3.60 -0.28 -16.97
N GLU A 158 -2.71 0.61 -17.41
CA GLU A 158 -2.13 1.67 -16.55
C GLU A 158 -3.21 2.61 -15.99
N PHE A 159 -4.14 3.07 -16.82
CA PHE A 159 -5.23 3.94 -16.36
C PHE A 159 -6.20 3.19 -15.44
N ALA A 160 -6.54 1.95 -15.77
CA ALA A 160 -7.38 1.11 -14.92
C ALA A 160 -6.71 0.85 -13.56
N ALA A 161 -5.39 0.63 -13.52
CA ALA A 161 -4.63 0.45 -12.29
C ALA A 161 -4.63 1.72 -11.41
N MET A 162 -4.50 2.91 -12.02
CA MET A 162 -4.60 4.18 -11.28
C MET A 162 -5.99 4.38 -10.69
N CYS A 163 -7.05 4.10 -11.44
CA CYS A 163 -8.43 4.18 -10.94
C CYS A 163 -8.66 3.17 -9.80
N PHE A 164 -8.20 1.93 -9.98
CA PHE A 164 -8.32 0.85 -9.00
C PHE A 164 -7.62 1.20 -7.68
N TYR A 165 -6.33 1.56 -7.76
CA TYR A 165 -5.56 1.92 -6.57
C TYR A 165 -6.08 3.21 -5.93
N GLY A 166 -6.44 4.21 -6.73
CA GLY A 166 -7.02 5.46 -6.24
C GLY A 166 -8.34 5.27 -5.46
N ALA A 167 -9.19 4.35 -5.92
CA ALA A 167 -10.40 3.98 -5.19
C ALA A 167 -10.08 3.36 -3.82
N ILE A 168 -9.11 2.44 -3.78
CA ILE A 168 -8.65 1.83 -2.52
C ILE A 168 -8.03 2.89 -1.60
N GLU A 169 -7.12 3.73 -2.11
CA GLU A 169 -6.47 4.78 -1.32
C GLU A 169 -7.47 5.76 -0.73
N GLN A 170 -8.53 6.11 -1.47
CA GLN A 170 -9.58 6.97 -0.96
C GLN A 170 -10.38 6.31 0.17
N LEU A 171 -10.67 5.01 0.08
CA LEU A 171 -11.31 4.25 1.15
C LEU A 171 -10.41 4.17 2.40
N LEU A 172 -9.13 3.85 2.22
CA LEU A 172 -8.16 3.85 3.32
C LEU A 172 -8.10 5.23 4.00
N SER A 173 -8.12 6.30 3.22
CA SER A 173 -8.16 7.66 3.74
C SER A 173 -9.43 7.94 4.54
N ALA A 174 -10.59 7.46 4.06
CA ALA A 174 -11.85 7.63 4.76
C ALA A 174 -11.84 6.92 6.13
N TRP A 175 -11.20 5.75 6.24
CA TRP A 175 -10.99 5.07 7.52
C TRP A 175 -9.96 5.79 8.41
N ILE A 176 -8.82 6.22 7.85
CA ILE A 176 -7.78 6.96 8.60
C ILE A 176 -8.34 8.23 9.25
N PHE A 177 -9.29 8.89 8.59
CA PHE A 177 -9.93 10.12 9.09
C PHE A 177 -11.28 9.88 9.77
N ASP A 178 -11.64 8.64 10.09
CA ASP A 178 -12.90 8.25 10.74
C ASP A 178 -14.16 8.79 10.04
N ILE A 179 -14.13 8.88 8.70
CA ILE A 179 -15.27 9.35 7.87
C ILE A 179 -16.31 8.25 7.70
N VAL A 180 -15.87 6.99 7.65
CA VAL A 180 -16.73 5.80 7.48
C VAL A 180 -16.47 4.78 8.57
N PRO A 181 -17.46 3.93 8.93
CA PRO A 181 -17.30 2.90 9.96
C PRO A 181 -16.17 1.91 9.62
N GLN A 182 -15.50 1.41 10.67
CA GLN A 182 -14.40 0.43 10.57
C GLN A 182 -14.87 -0.93 11.11
N THR A 183 -15.87 -1.53 10.44
CA THR A 183 -16.39 -2.86 10.77
C THR A 183 -15.90 -3.89 9.76
N ASP A 184 -15.87 -5.16 10.16
CA ASP A 184 -15.51 -6.26 9.26
C ASP A 184 -16.41 -6.30 8.02
N GLU A 185 -17.71 -6.01 8.18
CA GLU A 185 -18.67 -5.95 7.07
C GLU A 185 -18.32 -4.84 6.08
N GLU A 186 -17.95 -3.65 6.56
CA GLU A 186 -17.57 -2.52 5.70
C GLU A 186 -16.25 -2.79 4.96
N PHE A 187 -15.27 -3.45 5.59
CA PHE A 187 -14.05 -3.85 4.89
C PHE A 187 -14.34 -4.84 3.76
N GLU A 188 -15.13 -5.90 4.01
CA GLU A 188 -15.48 -6.88 2.97
C GLU A 188 -16.33 -6.24 1.85
N ARG A 189 -17.26 -5.34 2.21
CA ARG A 189 -18.04 -4.58 1.25
C ARG A 189 -17.17 -3.69 0.37
N ALA A 190 -16.18 -3.01 0.95
CA ALA A 190 -15.25 -2.15 0.22
C ALA A 190 -14.42 -2.93 -0.81
N LYS A 191 -13.90 -4.12 -0.44
CA LYS A 191 -13.17 -5.01 -1.36
C LYS A 191 -14.02 -5.33 -2.59
N SER A 192 -15.26 -5.76 -2.36
CA SER A 192 -16.19 -6.10 -3.44
C SER A 192 -16.55 -4.87 -4.28
N LEU A 193 -16.86 -3.74 -3.64
CA LEU A 193 -17.29 -2.52 -4.33
C LEU A 193 -16.22 -1.97 -5.28
N VAL A 194 -14.94 -1.94 -4.85
CA VAL A 194 -13.83 -1.49 -5.70
C VAL A 194 -13.72 -2.36 -6.94
N VAL A 195 -13.78 -3.67 -6.77
CA VAL A 195 -13.65 -4.61 -7.89
C VAL A 195 -14.86 -4.53 -8.82
N GLU A 196 -16.09 -4.46 -8.28
CA GLU A 196 -17.31 -4.30 -9.07
C GLU A 196 -17.28 -2.98 -9.87
N ALA A 197 -16.91 -1.88 -9.26
CA ALA A 197 -16.86 -0.57 -9.92
C ALA A 197 -15.85 -0.56 -11.09
N ILE A 198 -14.68 -1.18 -10.90
CA ILE A 198 -13.64 -1.20 -11.93
C ILE A 198 -13.96 -2.27 -12.99
N CYS A 199 -14.23 -3.51 -12.60
CA CYS A 199 -14.48 -4.59 -13.55
C CYS A 199 -15.79 -4.39 -14.31
N GLY A 200 -16.84 -3.88 -13.69
CA GLY A 200 -18.10 -3.54 -14.38
C GLY A 200 -17.93 -2.49 -15.47
N GLY A 201 -16.92 -1.58 -15.36
CA GLY A 201 -16.56 -0.65 -16.42
C GLY A 201 -15.67 -1.25 -17.51
N LEU A 202 -15.03 -2.40 -17.26
CA LEU A 202 -14.11 -3.08 -18.19
C LEU A 202 -14.74 -4.27 -18.90
N GLU A 203 -15.77 -4.87 -18.32
CA GLU A 203 -16.44 -6.06 -18.87
C GLU A 203 -17.34 -5.76 -20.06
N ALA A 204 -17.57 -6.78 -20.86
CA ALA A 204 -18.08 -6.70 -22.23
C ALA A 204 -19.59 -6.53 -22.39
N GLU A 205 -20.36 -6.25 -21.37
CA GLU A 205 -21.76 -5.89 -21.60
C GLU A 205 -21.87 -4.53 -22.29
N PRO A 206 -22.79 -4.36 -23.28
CA PRO A 206 -22.91 -3.11 -23.99
C PRO A 206 -23.13 -1.98 -22.98
N ALA A 207 -22.20 -1.05 -22.93
CA ALA A 207 -22.33 0.18 -22.16
C ALA A 207 -23.74 0.73 -22.45
N ARG A 208 -24.60 0.76 -21.45
CA ARG A 208 -25.76 1.67 -21.48
C ARG A 208 -25.17 3.05 -21.54
N GLY A 209 -25.17 3.60 -22.77
CA GLY A 209 -24.48 4.83 -23.08
C GLY A 209 -24.80 5.91 -22.04
N LEU A 210 -23.76 6.51 -21.50
CA LEU A 210 -23.85 7.87 -21.04
C LEU A 210 -24.27 8.67 -22.28
N SER A 211 -25.57 8.86 -22.42
CA SER A 211 -26.12 9.82 -23.39
C SER A 211 -25.38 11.12 -23.13
N ALA A 212 -24.67 11.56 -24.16
CA ALA A 212 -23.98 12.83 -24.15
C ALA A 212 -24.93 13.89 -23.58
N VAL A 213 -24.56 14.48 -22.45
CA VAL A 213 -25.15 15.72 -21.99
C VAL A 213 -24.62 16.77 -22.95
N SER A 214 -25.28 16.86 -24.12
CA SER A 214 -25.19 17.97 -25.04
C SER A 214 -26.35 18.89 -24.70
N GLY A 215 -26.06 20.01 -24.08
CA GLY A 215 -26.91 21.12 -23.77
C GLY A 215 -26.07 22.34 -23.52
#